data_31f75300aaedcdb2be69f738a79a9f05
#
_entry.id   31f75300aaedcdb2be69f738a79a9f05
#
_cell.length_a   1.000
_cell.length_b   1.000
_cell.length_c   1.000
_cell.angle_alpha   90.00
_cell.angle_beta   90.00
_cell.angle_gamma   90.00
#
_symmetry.space_group_name_H-M   'P 1'
#
loop_
_entity.id
_entity.type
_entity.pdbx_description
1 polymer ?
#
loop_
_entity_poly.entity_id
_entity_poly.type
_entity_poly.pdbx_seq_one_letter_code
_entity_poly.pdbx_strand_id
1 'polypeptide(L)'
;IGLFGGAGVGKTVLIMELVNNIAKAYEGLSVFAGVGERTREGNDLLREFLESGVIDYGDDFRHSMEAGGWDLSKIDHKKLTDSKATLVFGQMNEPPGARARVALSGLTVAEYFRDGDEQSGGRDILFFIDNIFRFTQAGSEVSALLGRMPSAVGYQPTLATEMGAMQERITSTKRGSITSVQAVYVPADDLTDPAPATTFAHLDATTVLSRKIAELGIYPAVDPLDSTSRILTPDVVGDEHYNTAQRVKEILQRYKELQDIIAILGMDELSDEDKQVVHRARRVQRFLSQPFHVAEQFTGLKGVLVPIEETLSLIHI
;
A
#
# COMPACT_ATOMS: atom_id res chain seq x y z
N ILE A 1 -0.44 -7.91 2.73
CA ILE A 1 -0.46 -7.41 1.34
C ILE A 1 0.81 -6.62 1.09
N GLY A 2 1.56 -6.92 0.03
CA GLY A 2 2.72 -6.13 -0.37
C GLY A 2 2.40 -5.21 -1.53
N LEU A 3 2.79 -3.93 -1.42
CA LEU A 3 2.75 -2.95 -2.50
C LEU A 3 4.16 -2.81 -3.08
N PHE A 4 4.40 -3.46 -4.21
CA PHE A 4 5.70 -3.45 -4.88
C PHE A 4 5.76 -2.38 -5.97
N GLY A 5 6.90 -1.75 -6.12
CA GLY A 5 7.13 -0.79 -7.19
C GLY A 5 8.33 0.11 -6.92
N GLY A 6 8.88 0.67 -7.97
CA GLY A 6 9.96 1.65 -7.90
C GLY A 6 9.53 2.98 -7.28
N ALA A 7 10.42 3.95 -7.31
CA ALA A 7 10.12 5.31 -6.84
C ALA A 7 9.10 6.01 -7.76
N GLY A 8 8.17 6.77 -7.18
CA GLY A 8 7.28 7.66 -7.93
C GLY A 8 6.09 6.99 -8.63
N VAL A 9 5.80 5.70 -8.35
CA VAL A 9 4.65 5.00 -8.93
C VAL A 9 3.36 5.10 -8.10
N GLY A 10 3.36 5.87 -7.00
CA GLY A 10 2.17 6.18 -6.22
C GLY A 10 1.89 5.25 -5.03
N LYS A 11 2.90 4.53 -4.49
CA LYS A 11 2.70 3.64 -3.32
C LYS A 11 2.09 4.36 -2.11
N THR A 12 2.70 5.46 -1.69
CA THR A 12 2.25 6.23 -0.52
C THR A 12 0.86 6.83 -0.75
N VAL A 13 0.58 7.33 -1.96
CA VAL A 13 -0.76 7.87 -2.32
C VAL A 13 -1.82 6.78 -2.23
N LEU A 14 -1.52 5.57 -2.68
CA LEU A 14 -2.43 4.42 -2.57
C LEU A 14 -2.67 4.03 -1.10
N ILE A 15 -1.64 4.05 -0.26
CA ILE A 15 -1.78 3.82 1.19
C ILE A 15 -2.69 4.88 1.82
N MET A 16 -2.48 6.15 1.50
CA MET A 16 -3.31 7.24 2.01
C MET A 16 -4.78 7.09 1.61
N GLU A 17 -5.05 6.73 0.36
CA GLU A 17 -6.41 6.46 -0.11
C GLU A 17 -7.06 5.29 0.64
N LEU A 18 -6.32 4.20 0.89
CA LEU A 18 -6.82 3.07 1.66
C LEU A 18 -7.13 3.46 3.11
N VAL A 19 -6.26 4.22 3.78
CA VAL A 19 -6.51 4.70 5.15
C VAL A 19 -7.75 5.60 5.18
N ASN A 20 -7.86 6.55 4.25
CA ASN A 20 -9.00 7.45 4.16
C ASN A 20 -10.31 6.70 3.93
N ASN A 21 -10.34 5.74 3.02
CA ASN A 21 -11.54 4.97 2.70
C ASN A 21 -11.95 4.05 3.85
N ILE A 22 -11.00 3.41 4.53
CA ILE A 22 -11.27 2.57 5.71
C ILE A 22 -11.80 3.39 6.88
N ALA A 23 -11.20 4.54 7.15
CA ALA A 23 -11.67 5.42 8.22
C ALA A 23 -13.11 5.92 7.98
N LYS A 24 -13.44 6.30 6.74
CA LYS A 24 -14.74 6.89 6.38
C LYS A 24 -15.85 5.85 6.15
N ALA A 25 -15.52 4.75 5.45
CA ALA A 25 -16.52 3.76 5.06
C ALA A 25 -16.80 2.70 6.13
N TYR A 26 -15.81 2.37 6.96
CA TYR A 26 -15.89 1.23 7.89
C TYR A 26 -15.63 1.61 9.36
N GLU A 27 -15.43 2.88 9.67
CA GLU A 27 -15.00 3.34 11.00
C GLU A 27 -13.80 2.57 11.57
N GLY A 28 -12.99 2.01 10.68
CA GLY A 28 -11.84 1.17 11.01
C GLY A 28 -10.70 1.97 11.60
N LEU A 29 -9.93 1.33 12.49
CA LEU A 29 -8.72 1.89 13.07
C LEU A 29 -7.50 1.44 12.27
N SER A 30 -6.64 2.39 11.92
CA SER A 30 -5.40 2.15 11.19
C SER A 30 -4.19 2.52 12.04
N VAL A 31 -3.13 1.74 11.91
CA VAL A 31 -1.80 2.07 12.47
C VAL A 31 -0.82 2.19 11.31
N PHE A 32 -0.12 3.30 11.23
CA PHE A 32 0.87 3.55 10.19
C PHE A 32 2.28 3.62 10.81
N ALA A 33 3.20 2.82 10.30
CA ALA A 33 4.61 2.84 10.65
C ALA A 33 5.43 3.40 9.49
N GLY A 34 5.94 4.63 9.64
CA GLY A 34 6.86 5.27 8.70
C GLY A 34 8.30 4.89 9.03
N VAL A 35 8.91 4.05 8.19
CA VAL A 35 10.22 3.45 8.43
C VAL A 35 11.25 3.98 7.45
N GLY A 36 12.14 4.85 7.91
CA GLY A 36 13.31 5.28 7.15
C GLY A 36 13.02 6.10 5.88
N GLU A 37 11.81 6.62 5.73
CA GLU A 37 11.44 7.50 4.63
C GLU A 37 11.81 8.97 4.91
N ARG A 38 11.58 9.85 3.96
CA ARG A 38 11.93 11.26 4.09
C ARG A 38 11.03 11.94 5.12
N THR A 39 11.63 12.75 6.00
CA THR A 39 10.88 13.50 7.04
C THR A 39 9.77 14.36 6.45
N ARG A 40 10.00 14.95 5.27
CA ARG A 40 8.98 15.74 4.57
C ARG A 40 7.74 14.91 4.22
N GLU A 41 7.92 13.69 3.73
CA GLU A 41 6.81 12.79 3.37
C GLU A 41 5.97 12.43 4.60
N GLY A 42 6.60 12.25 5.77
CA GLY A 42 5.88 12.05 7.03
C GLY A 42 5.05 13.27 7.48
N ASN A 43 5.59 14.48 7.29
CA ASN A 43 4.85 15.71 7.57
C ASN A 43 3.69 15.92 6.59
N ASP A 44 3.90 15.66 5.31
CA ASP A 44 2.87 15.77 4.29
C ASP A 44 1.73 14.78 4.59
N LEU A 45 2.07 13.54 4.97
CA LEU A 45 1.09 12.52 5.37
C LEU A 45 0.24 12.96 6.58
N LEU A 46 0.88 13.48 7.63
CA LEU A 46 0.15 14.00 8.80
C LEU A 46 -0.79 15.13 8.42
N ARG A 47 -0.32 16.07 7.57
CA ARG A 47 -1.16 17.18 7.08
C ARG A 47 -2.39 16.65 6.34
N GLU A 48 -2.22 15.72 5.43
CA GLU A 48 -3.33 15.14 4.67
C GLU A 48 -4.34 14.40 5.55
N PHE A 49 -3.88 13.72 6.60
CA PHE A 49 -4.78 13.07 7.55
C PHE A 49 -5.55 14.07 8.43
N LEU A 50 -4.95 15.23 8.72
CA LEU A 50 -5.64 16.33 9.39
C LEU A 50 -6.66 17.00 8.46
N GLU A 51 -6.31 17.25 7.20
CA GLU A 51 -7.19 17.84 6.19
C GLU A 51 -8.37 16.92 5.85
N SER A 52 -8.13 15.60 5.74
CA SER A 52 -9.18 14.61 5.46
C SER A 52 -10.06 14.27 6.67
N GLY A 53 -9.66 14.69 7.89
CA GLY A 53 -10.36 14.39 9.13
C GLY A 53 -10.17 12.95 9.65
N VAL A 54 -9.22 12.20 9.11
CA VAL A 54 -8.82 10.87 9.65
C VAL A 54 -8.17 11.02 11.03
N ILE A 55 -7.41 12.09 11.22
CA ILE A 55 -6.89 12.56 12.51
C ILE A 55 -7.53 13.91 12.79
N ASP A 56 -8.09 14.08 13.98
CA ASP A 56 -8.75 15.33 14.39
C ASP A 56 -8.02 15.99 15.57
N TYR A 57 -7.33 17.09 15.28
CA TYR A 57 -6.68 17.95 16.29
C TYR A 57 -7.56 19.11 16.75
N GLY A 58 -8.79 19.22 16.24
CA GLY A 58 -9.72 20.31 16.53
C GLY A 58 -9.60 21.50 15.59
N ASP A 59 -10.64 22.35 15.61
CA ASP A 59 -10.77 23.45 14.67
C ASP A 59 -9.73 24.55 14.91
N ASP A 60 -9.38 24.84 16.17
CA ASP A 60 -8.39 25.86 16.51
C ASP A 60 -6.98 25.49 15.99
N PHE A 61 -6.64 24.22 16.04
CA PHE A 61 -5.38 23.72 15.43
C PHE A 61 -5.45 23.83 13.93
N ARG A 62 -6.58 23.44 13.31
CA ARG A 62 -6.76 23.48 11.83
C ARG A 62 -6.62 24.92 11.32
N HIS A 63 -7.26 25.89 11.95
CA HIS A 63 -7.09 27.30 11.59
C HIS A 63 -5.64 27.79 11.73
N SER A 64 -4.92 27.33 12.76
CA SER A 64 -3.48 27.65 12.92
C SER A 64 -2.65 27.05 11.79
N MET A 65 -2.94 25.82 11.38
CA MET A 65 -2.26 25.12 10.27
C MET A 65 -2.51 25.83 8.93
N GLU A 66 -3.75 26.21 8.64
CA GLU A 66 -4.14 26.97 7.44
C GLU A 66 -3.44 28.36 7.38
N ALA A 67 -3.23 28.98 8.52
CA ALA A 67 -2.48 30.23 8.64
C ALA A 67 -0.94 30.05 8.54
N GLY A 68 -0.47 28.83 8.27
CA GLY A 68 0.96 28.51 8.14
C GLY A 68 1.69 28.25 9.46
N GLY A 69 0.95 28.13 10.58
CA GLY A 69 1.49 27.78 11.90
C GLY A 69 1.20 26.32 12.26
N TRP A 70 2.04 25.75 13.16
CA TRP A 70 1.83 24.43 13.77
C TRP A 70 1.83 24.59 15.29
N ASP A 71 0.78 25.19 15.82
CA ASP A 71 0.68 25.48 17.25
C ASP A 71 0.07 24.27 18.00
N LEU A 72 0.94 23.39 18.47
CA LEU A 72 0.54 22.17 19.18
C LEU A 72 -0.22 22.45 20.50
N SER A 73 -0.15 23.70 21.03
CA SER A 73 -0.91 24.06 22.24
C SER A 73 -2.43 24.17 22.00
N LYS A 74 -2.83 24.24 20.71
CA LYS A 74 -4.22 24.34 20.28
C LYS A 74 -4.89 22.99 19.99
N ILE A 75 -4.19 21.87 20.25
CA ILE A 75 -4.76 20.53 20.04
C ILE A 75 -5.88 20.28 21.05
N ASP A 76 -7.06 19.94 20.52
CA ASP A 76 -8.18 19.44 21.32
C ASP A 76 -7.98 17.93 21.61
N HIS A 77 -7.50 17.64 22.81
CA HIS A 77 -7.23 16.25 23.22
C HIS A 77 -8.49 15.37 23.29
N LYS A 78 -9.70 15.94 23.38
CA LYS A 78 -10.94 15.16 23.36
C LYS A 78 -11.24 14.71 21.93
N LYS A 79 -11.15 15.62 20.96
CA LYS A 79 -11.32 15.28 19.53
C LYS A 79 -10.23 14.32 19.04
N LEU A 80 -9.00 14.47 19.55
CA LEU A 80 -7.90 13.57 19.20
C LEU A 80 -8.21 12.10 19.55
N THR A 81 -8.95 11.82 20.61
CA THR A 81 -9.34 10.45 20.98
C THR A 81 -10.29 9.78 19.99
N ASP A 82 -10.97 10.56 19.16
CA ASP A 82 -11.87 10.06 18.12
C ASP A 82 -11.16 9.79 16.78
N SER A 83 -9.86 10.10 16.70
CA SER A 83 -9.04 9.87 15.51
C SER A 83 -9.00 8.39 15.15
N LYS A 84 -9.01 8.10 13.83
CA LYS A 84 -9.06 6.75 13.29
C LYS A 84 -7.69 6.22 12.83
N ALA A 85 -6.62 6.99 13.02
CA ALA A 85 -5.27 6.57 12.67
C ALA A 85 -4.27 6.90 13.79
N THR A 86 -3.30 6.01 13.97
CA THR A 86 -2.13 6.22 14.82
C THR A 86 -0.88 6.20 13.95
N LEU A 87 -0.02 7.20 14.09
CA LEU A 87 1.20 7.35 13.30
C LEU A 87 2.44 7.11 14.18
N VAL A 88 3.34 6.25 13.72
CA VAL A 88 4.60 5.92 14.39
C VAL A 88 5.73 6.12 13.38
N PHE A 89 6.59 7.12 13.59
CA PHE A 89 7.66 7.46 12.66
C PHE A 89 9.06 7.20 13.22
N GLY A 90 9.94 6.69 12.35
CA GLY A 90 11.38 6.66 12.53
C GLY A 90 12.03 6.87 11.17
N GLN A 91 12.15 8.15 10.77
CA GLN A 91 12.51 8.55 9.42
C GLN A 91 14.03 8.45 9.18
N MET A 92 14.47 8.82 7.96
CA MET A 92 15.87 8.61 7.53
C MET A 92 16.91 9.40 8.32
N ASN A 93 16.50 10.43 9.04
CA ASN A 93 17.37 11.21 9.95
C ASN A 93 17.67 10.48 11.28
N GLU A 94 16.90 9.42 11.58
CA GLU A 94 17.11 8.62 12.78
C GLU A 94 18.28 7.64 12.63
N PRO A 95 18.99 7.30 13.72
CA PRO A 95 20.05 6.30 13.69
C PRO A 95 19.51 4.91 13.31
N PRO A 96 20.36 4.02 12.77
CA PRO A 96 19.93 2.70 12.29
C PRO A 96 19.17 1.87 13.32
N GLY A 97 19.59 1.93 14.60
CA GLY A 97 18.91 1.21 15.69
C GLY A 97 17.46 1.67 15.91
N ALA A 98 17.18 2.97 15.76
CA ALA A 98 15.82 3.50 15.85
C ALA A 98 14.99 3.07 14.64
N ARG A 99 15.53 3.21 13.43
CA ARG A 99 14.84 2.80 12.17
C ARG A 99 14.52 1.30 12.15
N ALA A 100 15.41 0.45 12.70
CA ALA A 100 15.17 -0.99 12.83
C ALA A 100 14.08 -1.33 13.88
N ARG A 101 13.70 -0.40 14.75
CA ARG A 101 12.72 -0.64 15.81
C ARG A 101 11.35 -0.04 15.54
N VAL A 102 11.24 0.99 14.70
CA VAL A 102 9.99 1.71 14.49
C VAL A 102 8.87 0.82 13.91
N ALA A 103 9.17 -0.10 12.99
CA ALA A 103 8.20 -1.05 12.47
C ALA A 103 7.66 -1.96 13.59
N LEU A 104 8.54 -2.43 14.48
CA LEU A 104 8.16 -3.25 15.63
C LEU A 104 7.34 -2.45 16.66
N SER A 105 7.67 -1.18 16.86
CA SER A 105 6.90 -0.29 17.73
C SER A 105 5.48 -0.05 17.19
N GLY A 106 5.36 0.23 15.88
CA GLY A 106 4.06 0.34 15.22
C GLY A 106 3.24 -0.94 15.30
N LEU A 107 3.89 -2.09 15.11
CA LEU A 107 3.23 -3.39 15.24
C LEU A 107 2.75 -3.65 16.69
N THR A 108 3.53 -3.25 17.69
CA THR A 108 3.10 -3.36 19.10
C THR A 108 1.87 -2.49 19.40
N VAL A 109 1.78 -1.30 18.81
CA VAL A 109 0.58 -0.47 18.90
C VAL A 109 -0.62 -1.15 18.22
N ALA A 110 -0.40 -1.75 17.04
CA ALA A 110 -1.45 -2.50 16.35
C ALA A 110 -1.93 -3.72 17.17
N GLU A 111 -1.01 -4.45 17.80
CA GLU A 111 -1.33 -5.58 18.69
C GLU A 111 -2.13 -5.13 19.93
N TYR A 112 -1.81 -3.98 20.49
CA TYR A 112 -2.57 -3.41 21.62
C TYR A 112 -4.04 -3.20 21.26
N PHE A 113 -4.33 -2.63 20.11
CA PHE A 113 -5.70 -2.44 19.64
C PHE A 113 -6.36 -3.76 19.18
N ARG A 114 -5.60 -4.68 18.56
CA ARG A 114 -6.10 -6.00 18.15
C ARG A 114 -6.58 -6.81 19.36
N ASP A 115 -5.78 -6.82 20.40
CA ASP A 115 -6.06 -7.67 21.57
C ASP A 115 -7.02 -6.99 22.56
N GLY A 116 -7.03 -5.65 22.58
CA GLY A 116 -7.89 -4.86 23.47
C GLY A 116 -7.70 -5.20 24.96
N ASP A 117 -8.59 -4.71 25.76
CA ASP A 117 -8.70 -5.06 27.19
C ASP A 117 -10.04 -5.75 27.49
N GLU A 118 -10.31 -6.04 28.77
CA GLU A 118 -11.56 -6.68 29.21
C GLU A 118 -12.80 -5.81 28.97
N GLN A 119 -12.63 -4.47 28.84
CA GLN A 119 -13.70 -3.51 28.69
C GLN A 119 -13.95 -3.12 27.23
N SER A 120 -12.86 -2.93 26.45
CA SER A 120 -12.94 -2.44 25.06
C SER A 120 -13.09 -3.56 24.03
N GLY A 121 -12.75 -4.80 24.39
CA GLY A 121 -12.68 -5.91 23.45
C GLY A 121 -11.56 -5.72 22.42
N GLY A 122 -11.32 -6.74 21.59
CA GLY A 122 -10.38 -6.67 20.49
C GLY A 122 -11.00 -6.11 19.20
N ARG A 123 -10.15 -5.66 18.26
CA ARG A 123 -10.58 -5.05 17.00
C ARG A 123 -9.80 -5.61 15.81
N ASP A 124 -10.38 -5.47 14.64
CA ASP A 124 -9.66 -5.68 13.39
C ASP A 124 -8.91 -4.40 13.03
N ILE A 125 -7.60 -4.52 12.84
CA ILE A 125 -6.68 -3.41 12.66
C ILE A 125 -6.05 -3.49 11.27
N LEU A 126 -6.01 -2.36 10.59
CA LEU A 126 -5.23 -2.21 9.37
C LEU A 126 -3.86 -1.60 9.72
N PHE A 127 -2.79 -2.34 9.42
CA PHE A 127 -1.43 -1.95 9.74
C PHE A 127 -0.65 -1.63 8.48
N PHE A 128 -0.21 -0.39 8.35
CA PHE A 128 0.60 0.08 7.23
C PHE A 128 2.06 0.19 7.61
N ILE A 129 2.95 -0.26 6.72
CA ILE A 129 4.40 -0.09 6.84
C ILE A 129 4.91 0.60 5.58
N ASP A 130 5.48 1.77 5.71
CA ASP A 130 6.16 2.48 4.63
C ASP A 130 7.54 2.96 5.12
N ASN A 131 8.61 2.28 4.78
CA ASN A 131 8.81 1.21 3.82
C ASN A 131 9.49 -0.01 4.49
N ILE A 132 9.00 -1.23 4.26
CA ILE A 132 9.59 -2.43 4.89
C ILE A 132 11.03 -2.70 4.42
N PHE A 133 11.41 -2.30 3.22
CA PHE A 133 12.79 -2.38 2.75
C PHE A 133 13.76 -1.59 3.66
N ARG A 134 13.34 -0.45 4.20
CA ARG A 134 14.14 0.36 5.11
C ARG A 134 14.37 -0.32 6.47
N PHE A 135 13.44 -1.16 6.91
CA PHE A 135 13.63 -2.03 8.08
C PHE A 135 14.80 -2.99 7.84
N THR A 136 14.86 -3.66 6.68
CA THR A 136 15.97 -4.57 6.34
C THR A 136 17.28 -3.82 6.16
N GLN A 137 17.27 -2.65 5.53
CA GLN A 137 18.45 -1.80 5.37
C GLN A 137 19.02 -1.35 6.71
N ALA A 138 18.17 -0.91 7.63
CA ALA A 138 18.61 -0.53 8.98
C ALA A 138 19.22 -1.73 9.73
N GLY A 139 18.67 -2.93 9.57
CA GLY A 139 19.24 -4.17 10.09
C GLY A 139 20.64 -4.46 9.53
N SER A 140 20.85 -4.23 8.23
CA SER A 140 22.17 -4.39 7.58
C SER A 140 23.20 -3.39 8.15
N GLU A 141 22.81 -2.13 8.33
CA GLU A 141 23.66 -1.10 8.93
C GLU A 141 24.04 -1.46 10.36
N VAL A 142 23.10 -1.91 11.19
CA VAL A 142 23.38 -2.39 12.56
C VAL A 142 24.32 -3.60 12.55
N SER A 143 24.10 -4.56 11.66
CA SER A 143 24.94 -5.75 11.52
C SER A 143 26.37 -5.39 11.15
N ALA A 144 26.57 -4.42 10.24
CA ALA A 144 27.88 -3.91 9.85
C ALA A 144 28.58 -3.20 11.02
N LEU A 145 27.87 -2.37 11.79
CA LEU A 145 28.39 -1.71 12.98
C LEU A 145 28.86 -2.71 14.06
N LEU A 146 28.22 -3.88 14.12
CA LEU A 146 28.59 -4.98 15.02
C LEU A 146 29.73 -5.86 14.47
N GLY A 147 30.29 -5.52 13.31
CA GLY A 147 31.38 -6.26 12.67
C GLY A 147 30.97 -7.66 12.18
N ARG A 148 29.70 -7.92 11.95
CA ARG A 148 29.24 -9.22 11.42
C ARG A 148 29.59 -9.33 9.95
N MET A 149 29.98 -10.54 9.53
CA MET A 149 30.26 -10.82 8.12
C MET A 149 28.94 -10.73 7.31
N PRO A 150 28.89 -9.93 6.26
CA PRO A 150 27.68 -9.81 5.43
C PRO A 150 27.40 -11.09 4.65
N SER A 151 26.13 -11.34 4.38
CA SER A 151 25.67 -12.36 3.44
C SER A 151 25.61 -11.83 1.99
N ALA A 152 24.90 -12.52 1.11
CA ALA A 152 24.75 -12.11 -0.29
C ALA A 152 24.30 -10.64 -0.43
N VAL A 153 24.86 -9.93 -1.39
CA VAL A 153 24.55 -8.52 -1.72
C VAL A 153 24.75 -7.53 -0.55
N GLY A 154 25.48 -7.94 0.50
CA GLY A 154 25.80 -7.08 1.64
C GLY A 154 24.74 -7.05 2.75
N TYR A 155 23.69 -7.87 2.68
CA TYR A 155 22.69 -7.97 3.75
C TYR A 155 23.21 -8.71 4.97
N GLN A 156 22.54 -8.50 6.12
CA GLN A 156 22.81 -9.23 7.37
C GLN A 156 22.49 -10.73 7.20
N PRO A 157 23.27 -11.63 7.82
CA PRO A 157 23.00 -13.07 7.78
C PRO A 157 21.69 -13.45 8.47
N THR A 158 21.16 -12.58 9.34
CA THR A 158 19.91 -12.74 10.09
C THR A 158 18.67 -12.17 9.37
N LEU A 159 18.79 -11.74 8.10
CA LEU A 159 17.70 -11.08 7.35
C LEU A 159 16.38 -11.85 7.40
N ALA A 160 16.41 -13.13 7.04
CA ALA A 160 15.20 -13.96 7.02
C ALA A 160 14.60 -14.15 8.42
N THR A 161 15.44 -14.32 9.43
CA THR A 161 15.01 -14.49 10.83
C THR A 161 14.36 -13.21 11.38
N GLU A 162 14.97 -12.05 11.13
CA GLU A 162 14.46 -10.75 11.59
C GLU A 162 13.13 -10.43 10.89
N MET A 163 13.05 -10.65 9.58
CA MET A 163 11.83 -10.46 8.82
C MET A 163 10.73 -11.42 9.28
N GLY A 164 11.04 -12.70 9.44
CA GLY A 164 10.11 -13.71 9.93
C GLY A 164 9.57 -13.39 11.31
N ALA A 165 10.45 -13.00 12.26
CA ALA A 165 10.05 -12.64 13.61
C ALA A 165 9.07 -11.45 13.67
N MET A 166 9.16 -10.51 12.73
CA MET A 166 8.21 -9.41 12.62
C MET A 166 6.91 -9.86 11.94
N GLN A 167 7.01 -10.57 10.81
CA GLN A 167 5.86 -10.95 9.98
C GLN A 167 4.92 -11.93 10.70
N GLU A 168 5.47 -12.88 11.48
CA GLU A 168 4.67 -13.86 12.24
C GLU A 168 3.81 -13.24 13.35
N ARG A 169 4.09 -12.01 13.77
CA ARG A 169 3.26 -11.25 14.71
C ARG A 169 2.01 -10.67 14.05
N ILE A 170 2.01 -10.53 12.72
CA ILE A 170 0.88 -10.05 11.92
C ILE A 170 -0.07 -11.22 11.71
N THR A 171 -1.03 -11.36 12.61
CA THR A 171 -1.91 -12.53 12.65
C THR A 171 -3.27 -12.20 13.25
N SER A 172 -4.21 -13.11 13.04
CA SER A 172 -5.52 -13.10 13.71
C SER A 172 -5.44 -13.84 15.04
N THR A 173 -6.10 -13.29 16.05
CA THR A 173 -6.28 -13.91 17.36
C THR A 173 -7.76 -14.20 17.59
N LYS A 174 -8.11 -14.73 18.76
CA LYS A 174 -9.52 -14.91 19.13
C LYS A 174 -10.24 -13.59 19.40
N ARG A 175 -9.52 -12.49 19.55
CA ARG A 175 -10.07 -11.17 19.93
C ARG A 175 -10.17 -10.22 18.73
N GLY A 176 -9.29 -10.33 17.74
CA GLY A 176 -9.25 -9.47 16.58
C GLY A 176 -8.16 -9.89 15.60
N SER A 177 -7.98 -9.11 14.54
CA SER A 177 -7.01 -9.41 13.50
C SER A 177 -6.14 -8.20 13.14
N ILE A 178 -4.95 -8.47 12.57
CA ILE A 178 -4.13 -7.47 11.92
C ILE A 178 -4.02 -7.84 10.45
N THR A 179 -4.51 -6.95 9.58
CA THR A 179 -4.24 -7.00 8.15
C THR A 179 -3.18 -5.97 7.82
N SER A 180 -2.04 -6.40 7.26
CA SER A 180 -0.98 -5.45 6.90
C SER A 180 -0.96 -5.11 5.43
N VAL A 181 -0.64 -3.84 5.16
CA VAL A 181 -0.30 -3.31 3.84
C VAL A 181 1.11 -2.74 3.92
N GLN A 182 2.05 -3.35 3.22
CA GLN A 182 3.46 -3.05 3.33
C GLN A 182 3.99 -2.52 2.01
N ALA A 183 4.47 -1.27 2.01
CA ALA A 183 5.20 -0.76 0.86
C ALA A 183 6.58 -1.43 0.79
N VAL A 184 6.89 -2.00 -0.35
CA VAL A 184 8.18 -2.65 -0.61
C VAL A 184 8.89 -1.89 -1.73
N TYR A 185 9.97 -1.22 -1.38
CA TYR A 185 10.87 -0.66 -2.38
C TYR A 185 11.67 -1.79 -3.01
N VAL A 186 11.72 -1.79 -4.32
CA VAL A 186 12.47 -2.78 -5.11
C VAL A 186 13.68 -2.08 -5.70
N PRO A 187 14.90 -2.35 -5.19
CA PRO A 187 16.13 -1.75 -5.72
C PRO A 187 16.32 -2.09 -7.20
N ALA A 188 16.55 -1.07 -8.03
CA ALA A 188 16.76 -1.21 -9.47
C ALA A 188 15.64 -1.99 -10.22
N ASP A 189 14.42 -2.01 -9.66
CA ASP A 189 13.29 -2.82 -10.15
C ASP A 189 13.60 -4.34 -10.22
N ASP A 190 14.59 -4.81 -9.43
CA ASP A 190 15.00 -6.23 -9.36
C ASP A 190 14.29 -6.96 -8.21
N LEU A 191 13.25 -7.71 -8.54
CA LEU A 191 12.48 -8.53 -7.60
C LEU A 191 13.26 -9.73 -7.02
N THR A 192 14.45 -10.04 -7.58
CA THR A 192 15.32 -11.13 -7.09
C THR A 192 16.27 -10.70 -5.98
N ASP A 193 16.34 -9.41 -5.68
CA ASP A 193 17.09 -8.89 -4.53
C ASP A 193 16.63 -9.59 -3.24
N PRO A 194 17.56 -10.00 -2.33
CA PRO A 194 17.24 -10.75 -1.12
C PRO A 194 16.20 -10.11 -0.21
N ALA A 195 16.12 -8.78 -0.12
CA ALA A 195 15.18 -8.10 0.76
C ALA A 195 13.72 -8.21 0.25
N PRO A 196 13.37 -7.81 -0.99
CA PRO A 196 12.04 -8.07 -1.51
C PRO A 196 11.73 -9.56 -1.60
N ALA A 197 12.67 -10.42 -2.04
CA ALA A 197 12.45 -11.86 -2.15
C ALA A 197 12.08 -12.51 -0.79
N THR A 198 12.76 -12.12 0.30
CA THR A 198 12.43 -12.59 1.66
C THR A 198 11.06 -12.07 2.09
N THR A 199 10.72 -10.83 1.76
CA THR A 199 9.42 -10.25 2.08
C THR A 199 8.29 -10.99 1.36
N PHE A 200 8.46 -11.31 0.08
CA PHE A 200 7.46 -12.06 -0.72
C PHE A 200 7.01 -13.37 -0.07
N ALA A 201 7.93 -14.08 0.58
CA ALA A 201 7.64 -15.37 1.21
C ALA A 201 6.59 -15.29 2.32
N HIS A 202 6.42 -14.12 2.93
CA HIS A 202 5.49 -13.87 4.04
C HIS A 202 4.17 -13.20 3.62
N LEU A 203 3.98 -12.89 2.33
CA LEU A 203 2.81 -12.16 1.87
C LEU A 203 1.75 -13.06 1.25
N ASP A 204 0.50 -12.80 1.56
CA ASP A 204 -0.64 -13.52 0.99
C ASP A 204 -1.14 -12.88 -0.31
N ALA A 205 -0.85 -11.60 -0.51
CA ALA A 205 -1.18 -10.89 -1.73
C ALA A 205 -0.07 -9.90 -2.10
N THR A 206 0.18 -9.77 -3.40
CA THR A 206 1.13 -8.81 -3.96
C THR A 206 0.43 -7.92 -4.96
N THR A 207 0.60 -6.61 -4.79
CA THR A 207 0.13 -5.60 -5.74
C THR A 207 1.35 -4.92 -6.33
N VAL A 208 1.57 -5.11 -7.62
CA VAL A 208 2.72 -4.55 -8.34
C VAL A 208 2.29 -3.26 -9.03
N LEU A 209 2.95 -2.15 -8.67
CA LEU A 209 2.77 -0.86 -9.32
C LEU A 209 3.84 -0.71 -10.41
N SER A 210 3.38 -0.58 -11.64
CA SER A 210 4.22 -0.55 -12.83
C SER A 210 4.48 0.87 -13.31
N ARG A 211 5.76 1.21 -13.52
CA ARG A 211 6.15 2.49 -14.13
C ARG A 211 5.57 2.64 -15.54
N LYS A 212 5.55 1.56 -16.32
CA LYS A 212 4.99 1.57 -17.68
C LYS A 212 3.51 1.94 -17.70
N ILE A 213 2.75 1.49 -16.69
CA ILE A 213 1.32 1.82 -16.55
C ILE A 213 1.17 3.28 -16.09
N ALA A 214 2.01 3.75 -15.18
CA ALA A 214 2.02 5.15 -14.74
C ALA A 214 2.34 6.11 -15.91
N GLU A 215 3.25 5.75 -16.79
CA GLU A 215 3.60 6.52 -17.99
C GLU A 215 2.43 6.63 -18.99
N LEU A 216 1.49 5.71 -18.96
CA LEU A 216 0.24 5.79 -19.74
C LEU A 216 -0.83 6.69 -19.07
N GLY A 217 -0.52 7.29 -17.90
CA GLY A 217 -1.46 8.11 -17.14
C GLY A 217 -2.56 7.30 -16.45
N ILE A 218 -2.37 6.00 -16.26
CA ILE A 218 -3.31 5.10 -15.57
C ILE A 218 -2.96 5.06 -14.08
N TYR A 219 -3.89 5.49 -13.22
CA TYR A 219 -3.75 5.48 -11.76
C TYR A 219 -5.01 4.89 -11.10
N PRO A 220 -4.85 4.01 -10.07
CA PRO A 220 -3.59 3.45 -9.57
C PRO A 220 -2.83 2.66 -10.67
N ALA A 221 -1.50 2.78 -10.67
CA ALA A 221 -0.65 2.17 -11.70
C ALA A 221 -0.43 0.66 -11.44
N VAL A 222 -1.46 -0.04 -11.02
CA VAL A 222 -1.44 -1.47 -10.70
C VAL A 222 -1.34 -2.29 -11.97
N ASP A 223 -0.39 -3.23 -12.02
CA ASP A 223 -0.32 -4.25 -13.05
C ASP A 223 -1.10 -5.50 -12.61
N PRO A 224 -2.28 -5.77 -13.20
CA PRO A 224 -3.09 -6.92 -12.84
C PRO A 224 -2.46 -8.26 -13.22
N LEU A 225 -1.52 -8.27 -14.17
CA LEU A 225 -0.86 -9.49 -14.65
C LEU A 225 0.25 -9.92 -13.69
N ASP A 226 0.98 -8.96 -13.13
CA ASP A 226 2.08 -9.21 -12.19
C ASP A 226 1.61 -9.26 -10.73
N SER A 227 0.34 -8.88 -10.46
CA SER A 227 -0.27 -8.91 -9.13
C SER A 227 -0.95 -10.23 -8.85
N THR A 228 -0.85 -10.69 -7.59
CA THR A 228 -1.42 -11.99 -7.15
C THR A 228 -2.10 -11.87 -5.79
N SER A 229 -3.05 -12.78 -5.52
CA SER A 229 -3.67 -12.93 -4.21
C SER A 229 -4.03 -14.39 -3.95
N ARG A 230 -3.68 -14.90 -2.77
CA ARG A 230 -4.01 -16.27 -2.35
C ARG A 230 -5.51 -16.46 -2.11
N ILE A 231 -6.22 -15.40 -1.75
CA ILE A 231 -7.67 -15.45 -1.52
C ILE A 231 -8.49 -15.33 -2.81
N LEU A 232 -7.87 -15.08 -3.97
CA LEU A 232 -8.58 -15.06 -5.26
C LEU A 232 -8.81 -16.49 -5.74
N THR A 233 -9.72 -17.18 -5.07
CA THR A 233 -10.19 -18.53 -5.37
C THR A 233 -11.72 -18.57 -5.33
N PRO A 234 -12.38 -19.44 -6.10
CA PRO A 234 -13.86 -19.51 -6.13
C PRO A 234 -14.47 -19.73 -4.75
N ASP A 235 -13.82 -20.53 -3.88
CA ASP A 235 -14.30 -20.85 -2.53
C ASP A 235 -14.34 -19.62 -1.60
N VAL A 236 -13.52 -18.61 -1.86
CA VAL A 236 -13.41 -17.40 -1.02
C VAL A 236 -14.19 -16.22 -1.62
N VAL A 237 -13.95 -15.93 -2.89
CA VAL A 237 -14.52 -14.72 -3.54
C VAL A 237 -15.80 -15.02 -4.34
N GLY A 238 -16.14 -16.28 -4.53
CA GLY A 238 -17.24 -16.72 -5.38
C GLY A 238 -16.85 -16.85 -6.85
N ASP A 239 -17.63 -17.66 -7.58
CA ASP A 239 -17.37 -17.98 -9.00
C ASP A 239 -17.41 -16.73 -9.90
N GLU A 240 -18.37 -15.83 -9.67
CA GLU A 240 -18.52 -14.61 -10.48
C GLU A 240 -17.29 -13.73 -10.42
N HIS A 241 -16.82 -13.40 -9.22
CA HIS A 241 -15.63 -12.57 -9.02
C HIS A 241 -14.38 -13.26 -9.60
N TYR A 242 -14.20 -14.55 -9.30
CA TYR A 242 -13.05 -15.31 -9.80
C TYR A 242 -13.01 -15.35 -11.33
N ASN A 243 -14.12 -15.73 -11.98
CA ASN A 243 -14.18 -15.85 -13.43
C ASN A 243 -14.02 -14.49 -14.13
N THR A 244 -14.61 -13.42 -13.56
CA THR A 244 -14.42 -12.06 -14.07
C THR A 244 -12.97 -11.63 -14.01
N ALA A 245 -12.28 -11.87 -12.87
CA ALA A 245 -10.87 -11.55 -12.73
C ALA A 245 -9.98 -12.33 -13.71
N GLN A 246 -10.25 -13.62 -13.91
CA GLN A 246 -9.51 -14.44 -14.89
C GLN A 246 -9.73 -13.92 -16.32
N ARG A 247 -10.98 -13.59 -16.68
CA ARG A 247 -11.30 -13.07 -18.00
C ARG A 247 -10.63 -11.72 -18.27
N VAL A 248 -10.56 -10.84 -17.29
CA VAL A 248 -9.82 -9.57 -17.38
C VAL A 248 -8.35 -9.84 -17.63
N LYS A 249 -7.72 -10.77 -16.88
CA LYS A 249 -6.31 -11.14 -17.07
C LYS A 249 -6.05 -11.71 -18.46
N GLU A 250 -6.91 -12.58 -18.98
CA GLU A 250 -6.81 -13.12 -20.34
C GLU A 250 -6.82 -12.00 -21.40
N ILE A 251 -7.76 -11.07 -21.31
CA ILE A 251 -7.89 -9.95 -22.25
C ILE A 251 -6.65 -9.05 -22.18
N LEU A 252 -6.17 -8.72 -20.98
CA LEU A 252 -4.98 -7.87 -20.82
C LEU A 252 -3.70 -8.59 -21.26
N GLN A 253 -3.58 -9.89 -21.00
CA GLN A 253 -2.44 -10.70 -21.46
C GLN A 253 -2.39 -10.74 -22.99
N ARG A 254 -3.52 -11.02 -23.63
CA ARG A 254 -3.59 -11.01 -25.10
C ARG A 254 -3.27 -9.63 -25.67
N TYR A 255 -3.76 -8.57 -25.05
CA TYR A 255 -3.42 -7.20 -25.45
C TYR A 255 -1.92 -6.91 -25.33
N LYS A 256 -1.28 -7.36 -24.26
CA LYS A 256 0.18 -7.22 -24.07
C LYS A 256 0.97 -7.90 -25.20
N GLU A 257 0.55 -9.09 -25.63
CA GLU A 257 1.14 -9.79 -26.76
C GLU A 257 0.95 -9.05 -28.12
N LEU A 258 -0.19 -8.41 -28.29
CA LEU A 258 -0.50 -7.66 -29.51
C LEU A 258 0.21 -6.29 -29.58
N GLN A 259 0.66 -5.74 -28.43
CA GLN A 259 1.30 -4.42 -28.40
C GLN A 259 2.56 -4.34 -29.29
N ASP A 260 3.39 -5.39 -29.31
CA ASP A 260 4.58 -5.44 -30.13
C ASP A 260 4.23 -5.48 -31.62
N ILE A 261 3.18 -6.23 -31.98
CA ILE A 261 2.67 -6.31 -33.35
C ILE A 261 2.12 -4.95 -33.79
N ILE A 262 1.33 -4.29 -32.92
CA ILE A 262 0.76 -2.96 -33.18
C ILE A 262 1.86 -1.91 -33.36
N ALA A 263 2.92 -1.98 -32.56
CA ALA A 263 4.03 -1.03 -32.64
C ALA A 263 4.83 -1.14 -33.96
N ILE A 264 4.89 -2.34 -34.54
CA ILE A 264 5.68 -2.61 -35.75
C ILE A 264 4.83 -2.48 -37.02
N LEU A 265 3.63 -3.07 -37.02
CA LEU A 265 2.79 -3.23 -38.20
C LEU A 265 1.55 -2.31 -38.22
N GLY A 266 1.18 -1.76 -37.08
CA GLY A 266 -0.03 -0.94 -36.91
C GLY A 266 -1.29 -1.77 -36.58
N MET A 267 -2.37 -1.07 -36.24
CA MET A 267 -3.66 -1.68 -35.88
C MET A 267 -4.37 -2.34 -37.04
N ASP A 268 -4.14 -1.85 -38.26
CA ASP A 268 -4.89 -2.28 -39.47
C ASP A 268 -4.53 -3.72 -39.88
N GLU A 269 -3.33 -4.16 -39.55
CA GLU A 269 -2.85 -5.52 -39.84
C GLU A 269 -3.38 -6.59 -38.86
N LEU A 270 -4.06 -6.20 -37.80
CA LEU A 270 -4.68 -7.14 -36.86
C LEU A 270 -5.94 -7.77 -37.47
N SER A 271 -6.23 -9.01 -37.06
CA SER A 271 -7.51 -9.64 -37.33
C SER A 271 -8.65 -8.86 -36.65
N ASP A 272 -9.89 -9.00 -37.14
CA ASP A 272 -11.03 -8.35 -36.53
C ASP A 272 -11.26 -8.81 -35.09
N GLU A 273 -10.93 -10.06 -34.76
CA GLU A 273 -10.97 -10.61 -33.42
C GLU A 273 -9.95 -9.94 -32.50
N ASP A 274 -8.70 -9.80 -32.94
CA ASP A 274 -7.66 -9.12 -32.19
C ASP A 274 -7.95 -7.62 -32.00
N LYS A 275 -8.53 -6.96 -33.00
CA LYS A 275 -9.02 -5.57 -32.87
C LYS A 275 -10.04 -5.43 -31.76
N GLN A 276 -10.98 -6.39 -31.65
CA GLN A 276 -11.96 -6.40 -30.56
C GLN A 276 -11.30 -6.58 -29.19
N VAL A 277 -10.30 -7.49 -29.09
CA VAL A 277 -9.53 -7.68 -27.85
C VAL A 277 -8.84 -6.37 -27.45
N VAL A 278 -8.18 -5.68 -28.37
CA VAL A 278 -7.54 -4.39 -28.09
C VAL A 278 -8.54 -3.35 -27.60
N HIS A 279 -9.71 -3.24 -28.24
CA HIS A 279 -10.76 -2.29 -27.79
C HIS A 279 -11.28 -2.61 -26.40
N ARG A 280 -11.52 -3.89 -26.08
CA ARG A 280 -11.95 -4.33 -24.75
C ARG A 280 -10.88 -4.06 -23.71
N ALA A 281 -9.62 -4.41 -23.98
CA ALA A 281 -8.51 -4.18 -23.09
C ALA A 281 -8.35 -2.70 -22.72
N ARG A 282 -8.41 -1.80 -23.70
CA ARG A 282 -8.34 -0.34 -23.47
C ARG A 282 -9.50 0.19 -22.63
N ARG A 283 -10.72 -0.35 -22.80
CA ARG A 283 -11.88 -0.01 -21.96
C ARG A 283 -11.68 -0.49 -20.53
N VAL A 284 -11.21 -1.74 -20.33
CA VAL A 284 -10.89 -2.28 -19.02
C VAL A 284 -9.82 -1.44 -18.32
N GLN A 285 -8.72 -1.13 -18.99
CA GLN A 285 -7.66 -0.28 -18.42
C GLN A 285 -8.20 1.10 -18.00
N ARG A 286 -9.03 1.71 -18.84
CA ARG A 286 -9.64 3.01 -18.52
C ARG A 286 -10.62 2.91 -17.34
N PHE A 287 -11.40 1.85 -17.25
CA PHE A 287 -12.32 1.61 -16.15
C PHE A 287 -11.58 1.38 -14.82
N LEU A 288 -10.46 0.63 -14.84
CA LEU A 288 -9.61 0.40 -13.67
C LEU A 288 -8.80 1.63 -13.25
N SER A 289 -8.74 2.67 -14.09
CA SER A 289 -8.11 3.96 -13.75
C SER A 289 -9.13 4.83 -13.03
N GLN A 290 -8.97 4.99 -11.72
CA GLN A 290 -9.90 5.74 -10.89
C GLN A 290 -9.19 6.87 -10.13
N PRO A 291 -9.75 8.09 -10.10
CA PRO A 291 -9.19 9.18 -9.32
C PRO A 291 -9.36 8.93 -7.83
N PHE A 292 -8.33 9.23 -7.05
CA PHE A 292 -8.32 9.11 -5.60
C PHE A 292 -8.87 10.36 -4.91
N HIS A 293 -9.55 10.19 -3.78
CA HIS A 293 -10.02 11.29 -2.94
C HIS A 293 -8.85 12.14 -2.41
N VAL A 294 -7.78 11.49 -1.98
CA VAL A 294 -6.57 12.16 -1.48
C VAL A 294 -5.81 12.92 -2.56
N ALA A 295 -6.09 12.68 -3.83
CA ALA A 295 -5.44 13.34 -4.96
C ALA A 295 -6.30 14.43 -5.61
N GLU A 296 -7.50 14.70 -5.14
CA GLU A 296 -8.43 15.68 -5.73
C GLU A 296 -7.83 17.06 -5.91
N GLN A 297 -7.10 17.55 -4.89
CA GLN A 297 -6.46 18.85 -4.92
C GLN A 297 -5.33 18.97 -5.98
N PHE A 298 -4.72 17.86 -6.38
CA PHE A 298 -3.64 17.83 -7.36
C PHE A 298 -4.14 17.57 -8.77
N THR A 299 -5.15 16.71 -8.91
CA THR A 299 -5.68 16.27 -10.21
C THR A 299 -6.85 17.11 -10.69
N GLY A 300 -7.54 17.80 -9.79
CA GLY A 300 -8.80 18.51 -10.07
C GLY A 300 -9.97 17.56 -10.39
N LEU A 301 -9.77 16.25 -10.25
CA LEU A 301 -10.79 15.22 -10.47
C LEU A 301 -11.36 14.76 -9.13
N LYS A 302 -12.67 14.64 -9.07
CA LYS A 302 -13.35 14.13 -7.87
C LYS A 302 -13.00 12.65 -7.68
N GLY A 303 -12.62 12.27 -6.47
CA GLY A 303 -12.33 10.88 -6.11
C GLY A 303 -13.56 9.99 -6.22
N VAL A 304 -13.34 8.74 -6.59
CA VAL A 304 -14.39 7.74 -6.78
C VAL A 304 -14.01 6.45 -6.09
N LEU A 305 -14.92 5.94 -5.25
CA LEU A 305 -14.84 4.58 -4.70
C LEU A 305 -15.99 3.77 -5.31
N VAL A 306 -15.65 2.78 -6.12
CA VAL A 306 -16.63 1.86 -6.73
C VAL A 306 -16.70 0.58 -5.91
N PRO A 307 -17.87 0.21 -5.35
CA PRO A 307 -18.05 -1.06 -4.65
C PRO A 307 -17.73 -2.26 -5.54
N ILE A 308 -17.33 -3.38 -4.92
CA ILE A 308 -16.89 -4.57 -5.66
C ILE A 308 -18.01 -5.15 -6.53
N GLU A 309 -19.26 -5.15 -6.05
CA GLU A 309 -20.43 -5.64 -6.79
C GLU A 309 -20.67 -4.81 -8.06
N GLU A 310 -20.53 -3.49 -7.94
CA GLU A 310 -20.66 -2.59 -9.09
C GLU A 310 -19.48 -2.76 -10.05
N THR A 311 -18.25 -2.93 -9.52
CA THR A 311 -17.06 -3.22 -10.33
C THR A 311 -17.25 -4.49 -11.15
N LEU A 312 -17.74 -5.57 -10.56
CA LEU A 312 -17.99 -6.84 -11.25
C LEU A 312 -19.09 -6.70 -12.31
N SER A 313 -20.15 -5.98 -12.00
CA SER A 313 -21.27 -5.73 -12.94
C SER A 313 -20.84 -4.90 -14.16
N LEU A 314 -20.03 -3.86 -13.96
CA LEU A 314 -19.61 -2.96 -15.04
C LEU A 314 -18.50 -3.52 -15.92
N ILE A 315 -17.71 -4.48 -15.42
CA ILE A 315 -16.60 -5.06 -16.17
C ILE A 315 -17.02 -6.19 -17.10
N HIS A 316 -18.30 -6.61 -17.07
CA HIS A 316 -18.91 -7.52 -18.04
C HIS A 316 -19.04 -6.84 -19.42
N ILE A 317 -17.91 -6.58 -20.07
CA ILE A 317 -17.84 -5.94 -21.39
C ILE A 317 -17.50 -6.96 -22.46
#